data_506135c0ffb8c9e7fef82093500074c1
#
_entry.id   506135c0ffb8c9e7fef82093500074c1
#
_cell.length_a   1.000
_cell.length_b   1.000
_cell.length_c   1.000
_cell.angle_alpha   90.00
_cell.angle_beta   90.00
_cell.angle_gamma   90.00
#
_symmetry.space_group_name_H-M   'P 1'
#
loop_
_entity.id
_entity.type
_entity.pdbx_description
1 polymer ?
#
loop_
_entity_poly.entity_id
_entity_poly.type
_entity_poly.pdbx_seq_one_letter_code
_entity_poly.pdbx_strand_id
1 'polypeptide(L)'
;SVYPFSQYGATGLALEAGAKGKNLTEWQYGLAFVAPRWNVSGTYMQVLPRVYSTAADGSDEREFLMDFFSDVHDMLSNLFLKGYQWPFDVRKIADGSSIIDILVYLETCKGRKVYLDYRTNPADGEFSYDDLLPEAHEYLTRAGACFGTPIERLAHMNKPAIDFYQDKGVDLYTQPLEIALCAQHNNGGLGIDCWWQTSVKGLFAVGEAAASHGVYRPGGTALNAGQVGSTRVAQYIAARCRGDASAGFDAAASAALAEMAALAD
;
A
#
# COMPACT_ATOMS: atom_id res chain seq x y z
N SER A 1 0.43 -7.75 5.35
CA SER A 1 0.70 -7.06 6.62
C SER A 1 2.18 -6.80 6.79
N VAL A 2 2.53 -5.61 7.32
CA VAL A 2 3.92 -5.25 7.66
C VAL A 2 4.36 -5.81 9.01
N TYR A 3 3.44 -6.30 9.81
CA TYR A 3 3.71 -6.80 11.16
C TYR A 3 3.72 -8.33 11.16
N PRO A 4 4.84 -8.96 11.55
CA PRO A 4 4.96 -10.42 11.51
C PRO A 4 4.00 -11.15 12.46
N PHE A 5 3.47 -10.44 13.46
CA PHE A 5 2.51 -10.99 14.42
C PHE A 5 1.07 -10.52 14.20
N SER A 6 0.75 -10.05 12.99
CA SER A 6 -0.63 -9.67 12.64
C SER A 6 -1.54 -10.89 12.69
N GLN A 7 -2.76 -10.67 13.19
CA GLN A 7 -3.81 -11.69 13.20
C GLN A 7 -4.31 -11.96 11.78
N TYR A 8 -4.47 -13.22 11.44
CA TYR A 8 -5.07 -13.67 10.21
C TYR A 8 -6.43 -14.30 10.51
N GLY A 9 -7.38 -14.18 9.59
CA GLY A 9 -8.62 -14.91 9.64
C GLY A 9 -9.72 -14.36 10.54
N ALA A 10 -9.50 -13.28 11.30
CA ALA A 10 -10.54 -12.71 12.16
C ALA A 10 -11.84 -12.35 11.40
N THR A 11 -11.72 -11.86 10.16
CA THR A 11 -12.87 -11.63 9.29
C THR A 11 -13.58 -12.94 8.93
N GLY A 12 -12.83 -14.02 8.70
CA GLY A 12 -13.36 -15.36 8.43
C GLY A 12 -14.20 -15.88 9.59
N LEU A 13 -13.71 -15.78 10.82
CA LEU A 13 -14.47 -16.16 12.02
C LEU A 13 -15.81 -15.41 12.14
N ALA A 14 -15.81 -14.11 11.82
CA ALA A 14 -17.03 -13.33 11.83
C ALA A 14 -18.02 -13.79 10.75
N LEU A 15 -17.53 -14.15 9.55
CA LEU A 15 -18.35 -14.69 8.45
C LEU A 15 -18.92 -16.07 8.82
N GLU A 16 -18.15 -16.96 9.44
CA GLU A 16 -18.61 -18.25 9.96
C GLU A 16 -19.70 -18.08 11.03
N ALA A 17 -19.56 -17.05 11.89
CA ALA A 17 -20.60 -16.69 12.88
C ALA A 17 -21.85 -16.09 12.23
N GLY A 18 -21.92 -15.96 10.92
CA GLY A 18 -23.09 -15.45 10.16
C GLY A 18 -23.07 -13.94 9.92
N ALA A 19 -21.94 -13.27 10.12
CA ALA A 19 -21.81 -11.87 9.70
C ALA A 19 -21.85 -11.76 8.18
N LYS A 20 -22.47 -10.69 7.67
CA LYS A 20 -22.53 -10.44 6.21
C LYS A 20 -21.28 -9.70 5.77
N GLY A 21 -20.68 -10.14 4.66
CA GLY A 21 -19.63 -9.42 3.97
C GLY A 21 -20.20 -8.40 2.98
N LYS A 22 -19.43 -7.34 2.70
CA LYS A 22 -19.77 -6.33 1.71
C LYS A 22 -18.51 -5.91 0.95
N ASN A 23 -18.60 -5.79 -0.36
CA ASN A 23 -17.52 -5.38 -1.26
C ASN A 23 -16.22 -6.20 -1.05
N LEU A 24 -16.31 -7.50 -0.86
CA LEU A 24 -15.17 -8.36 -0.52
C LEU A 24 -14.12 -8.45 -1.64
N THR A 25 -14.50 -8.10 -2.88
CA THR A 25 -13.60 -8.05 -4.03
C THR A 25 -12.85 -6.71 -4.17
N GLU A 26 -13.21 -5.71 -3.37
CA GLU A 26 -12.67 -4.36 -3.48
C GLU A 26 -11.38 -4.22 -2.68
N TRP A 27 -10.28 -4.36 -3.38
CA TRP A 27 -8.94 -4.16 -2.85
C TRP A 27 -8.33 -2.88 -3.39
N GLN A 28 -7.56 -2.21 -2.57
CA GLN A 28 -6.72 -1.11 -2.98
C GLN A 28 -5.30 -1.63 -3.24
N TYR A 29 -4.79 -1.36 -4.43
CA TYR A 29 -3.45 -1.76 -4.86
C TYR A 29 -2.49 -0.59 -4.83
N GLY A 30 -1.20 -0.86 -4.75
CA GLY A 30 -0.14 0.12 -4.89
C GLY A 30 1.21 -0.55 -4.98
N LEU A 31 2.21 0.18 -5.47
CA LEU A 31 3.58 -0.30 -5.52
C LEU A 31 4.14 -0.43 -4.10
N ALA A 32 4.89 -1.47 -3.88
CA ALA A 32 5.58 -1.72 -2.62
C ALA A 32 6.96 -2.33 -2.85
N PHE A 33 7.88 -2.02 -1.95
CA PHE A 33 9.15 -2.73 -1.84
C PHE A 33 8.91 -4.15 -1.35
N VAL A 34 9.65 -5.09 -1.91
CA VAL A 34 9.51 -6.52 -1.60
C VAL A 34 10.17 -6.86 -0.26
N ALA A 35 11.39 -6.39 -0.05
CA ALA A 35 12.15 -6.64 1.18
C ALA A 35 13.06 -5.45 1.53
N PRO A 36 12.89 -4.85 2.72
CA PRO A 36 11.75 -5.00 3.63
C PRO A 36 10.45 -4.48 3.02
N ARG A 37 9.33 -5.08 3.39
CA ARG A 37 8.02 -4.70 2.86
C ARG A 37 7.62 -3.29 3.32
N TRP A 38 7.53 -2.35 2.38
CA TRP A 38 7.13 -0.97 2.63
C TRP A 38 6.42 -0.38 1.41
N ASN A 39 5.65 0.67 1.59
CA ASN A 39 4.95 1.33 0.49
C ASN A 39 5.90 2.20 -0.34
N VAL A 40 5.81 2.11 -1.65
CA VAL A 40 6.53 3.00 -2.58
C VAL A 40 5.72 4.27 -2.78
N SER A 41 5.96 5.29 -1.96
CA SER A 41 5.22 6.55 -2.02
C SER A 41 6.09 7.73 -1.57
N GLY A 42 5.61 8.95 -1.76
CA GLY A 42 6.31 10.18 -1.37
C GLY A 42 7.65 10.32 -2.06
N THR A 43 8.65 10.73 -1.29
CA THR A 43 9.99 11.04 -1.80
C THR A 43 10.68 9.87 -2.48
N TYR A 44 10.33 8.62 -2.19
CA TYR A 44 10.87 7.45 -2.89
C TYR A 44 10.67 7.51 -4.41
N MET A 45 9.58 8.12 -4.88
CA MET A 45 9.30 8.31 -6.31
C MET A 45 9.60 9.74 -6.77
N GLN A 46 9.39 10.75 -5.90
CA GLN A 46 9.54 12.17 -6.25
C GLN A 46 10.98 12.55 -6.57
N VAL A 47 11.96 11.77 -6.13
CA VAL A 47 13.38 11.97 -6.49
C VAL A 47 13.74 11.39 -7.86
N LEU A 48 12.77 10.99 -8.67
CA LEU A 48 12.95 10.44 -10.01
C LEU A 48 13.96 9.27 -10.03
N PRO A 49 13.68 8.16 -9.31
CA PRO A 49 14.54 6.99 -9.34
C PRO A 49 14.53 6.34 -10.72
N ARG A 50 15.60 5.65 -11.08
CA ARG A 50 15.64 4.80 -12.25
C ARG A 50 14.78 3.56 -12.02
N VAL A 51 13.87 3.26 -12.95
CA VAL A 51 12.98 2.09 -12.90
C VAL A 51 13.38 1.12 -14.00
N TYR A 52 13.78 -0.08 -13.61
CA TYR A 52 14.19 -1.10 -14.57
C TYR A 52 13.73 -2.50 -14.14
N SER A 53 13.73 -3.44 -15.08
CA SER A 53 13.45 -4.85 -14.83
C SER A 53 14.62 -5.73 -15.26
N THR A 54 14.72 -6.92 -14.65
CA THR A 54 15.67 -7.96 -15.02
C THR A 54 14.95 -9.29 -15.22
N ALA A 55 15.59 -10.24 -15.88
CA ALA A 55 15.20 -11.64 -15.77
C ALA A 55 15.31 -12.11 -14.33
N ALA A 56 14.73 -13.28 -14.01
CA ALA A 56 14.69 -13.81 -12.63
C ALA A 56 16.09 -14.07 -12.04
N ASP A 57 17.08 -14.34 -12.90
CA ASP A 57 18.49 -14.55 -12.54
C ASP A 57 19.30 -13.24 -12.41
N GLY A 58 18.69 -12.09 -12.65
CA GLY A 58 19.32 -10.77 -12.63
C GLY A 58 19.94 -10.32 -13.95
N SER A 59 19.89 -11.13 -15.00
CA SER A 59 20.34 -10.75 -16.34
C SER A 59 19.30 -9.94 -17.10
N ASP A 60 19.63 -9.51 -18.33
CA ASP A 60 18.72 -8.80 -19.25
C ASP A 60 18.05 -7.58 -18.60
N GLU A 61 18.88 -6.67 -18.08
CA GLU A 61 18.43 -5.41 -17.49
C GLU A 61 17.88 -4.47 -18.56
N ARG A 62 16.71 -3.84 -18.28
CA ARG A 62 16.09 -2.87 -19.21
C ARG A 62 15.19 -1.86 -18.50
N GLU A 63 15.22 -0.62 -18.93
CA GLU A 63 14.28 0.43 -18.55
C GLU A 63 13.00 0.32 -19.38
N PHE A 64 12.05 -0.47 -18.92
CA PHE A 64 10.86 -0.87 -19.66
C PHE A 64 9.77 0.20 -19.76
N LEU A 65 9.82 1.24 -18.94
CA LEU A 65 8.80 2.31 -18.97
C LEU A 65 8.82 3.05 -20.32
N MET A 66 9.99 3.20 -20.92
CA MET A 66 10.15 3.84 -22.24
C MET A 66 9.56 3.03 -23.41
N ASP A 67 9.18 1.77 -23.19
CA ASP A 67 8.39 1.04 -24.21
C ASP A 67 6.97 1.60 -24.33
N PHE A 68 6.48 2.26 -23.30
CA PHE A 68 5.14 2.84 -23.26
C PHE A 68 5.15 4.36 -23.46
N PHE A 69 6.03 5.06 -22.74
CA PHE A 69 6.17 6.50 -22.85
C PHE A 69 7.05 6.86 -24.06
N SER A 70 6.55 7.73 -24.94
CA SER A 70 7.30 8.22 -26.09
C SER A 70 8.24 9.37 -25.76
N ASP A 71 8.03 10.03 -24.61
CA ASP A 71 8.81 11.16 -24.12
C ASP A 71 9.30 10.87 -22.70
N VAL A 72 10.60 11.06 -22.49
CA VAL A 72 11.26 10.87 -21.19
C VAL A 72 10.72 11.82 -20.11
N HIS A 73 10.39 13.07 -20.50
CA HIS A 73 9.87 14.07 -19.55
C HIS A 73 8.45 13.74 -19.10
N ASP A 74 7.62 13.17 -19.99
CA ASP A 74 6.30 12.64 -19.61
C ASP A 74 6.44 11.44 -18.66
N MET A 75 7.33 10.50 -18.98
CA MET A 75 7.65 9.36 -18.11
C MET A 75 8.09 9.82 -16.73
N LEU A 76 9.04 10.75 -16.63
CA LEU A 76 9.58 11.25 -15.37
C LEU A 76 8.55 12.05 -14.58
N SER A 77 7.71 12.83 -15.25
CA SER A 77 6.60 13.55 -14.62
C SER A 77 5.59 12.60 -13.99
N ASN A 78 5.22 11.53 -14.69
CA ASN A 78 4.35 10.49 -14.14
C ASN A 78 5.02 9.71 -13.00
N LEU A 79 6.31 9.48 -13.07
CA LEU A 79 7.10 8.87 -12.01
C LEU A 79 7.07 9.74 -10.73
N PHE A 80 7.29 11.06 -10.89
CA PHE A 80 7.15 12.03 -9.81
C PHE A 80 5.74 12.02 -9.20
N LEU A 81 4.71 12.09 -10.05
CA LEU A 81 3.31 12.07 -9.63
C LEU A 81 2.96 10.79 -8.84
N LYS A 82 3.60 9.67 -9.14
CA LYS A 82 3.40 8.42 -8.39
C LYS A 82 3.75 8.55 -6.91
N GLY A 83 4.60 9.48 -6.54
CA GLY A 83 4.94 9.74 -5.15
C GLY A 83 3.74 10.12 -4.28
N TYR A 84 2.81 10.91 -4.78
CA TYR A 84 1.62 11.32 -4.03
C TYR A 84 0.28 10.90 -4.66
N GLN A 85 0.26 10.43 -5.90
CA GLN A 85 -0.92 9.78 -6.49
C GLN A 85 -0.97 8.27 -6.19
N TRP A 86 -0.12 7.80 -5.29
CA TRP A 86 -0.21 6.49 -4.70
C TRP A 86 -1.43 6.43 -3.75
N PRO A 87 -2.25 5.39 -3.73
CA PRO A 87 -2.18 4.11 -4.44
C PRO A 87 -2.78 4.15 -5.85
N PHE A 88 -2.91 2.96 -6.48
CA PHE A 88 -3.54 2.80 -7.79
C PHE A 88 -4.96 3.40 -7.83
N ASP A 89 -5.23 4.16 -8.87
CA ASP A 89 -6.54 4.75 -9.15
C ASP A 89 -6.86 4.57 -10.64
N VAL A 90 -7.89 3.78 -10.94
CA VAL A 90 -8.31 3.51 -12.33
C VAL A 90 -8.56 4.77 -13.15
N ARG A 91 -8.96 5.87 -12.51
CA ARG A 91 -9.20 7.16 -13.17
C ARG A 91 -7.91 7.87 -13.62
N LYS A 92 -6.76 7.42 -13.12
CA LYS A 92 -5.42 7.96 -13.40
C LYS A 92 -4.57 7.02 -14.26
N ILE A 93 -5.20 6.16 -15.04
CA ILE A 93 -4.49 5.28 -15.98
C ILE A 93 -4.14 6.05 -17.26
N ALA A 94 -5.14 6.74 -17.86
CA ALA A 94 -4.93 7.44 -19.13
C ALA A 94 -4.13 8.75 -18.97
N ASP A 95 -4.47 9.53 -17.93
CA ASP A 95 -3.92 10.87 -17.71
C ASP A 95 -3.30 10.99 -16.31
N GLY A 96 -2.43 10.04 -15.94
CA GLY A 96 -1.80 10.07 -14.62
C GLY A 96 -0.90 8.87 -14.35
N SER A 97 -0.40 8.82 -13.13
CA SER A 97 0.69 7.93 -12.75
C SER A 97 0.30 6.46 -12.53
N SER A 98 -0.99 6.11 -12.52
CA SER A 98 -1.42 4.72 -12.26
C SER A 98 -1.11 3.75 -13.40
N ILE A 99 -0.76 4.25 -14.57
CA ILE A 99 -0.22 3.41 -15.66
C ILE A 99 1.07 2.71 -15.22
N ILE A 100 1.90 3.35 -14.39
CA ILE A 100 3.16 2.76 -13.88
C ILE A 100 2.88 1.50 -13.07
N ASP A 101 1.81 1.47 -12.25
CA ASP A 101 1.42 0.26 -11.51
C ASP A 101 1.14 -0.90 -12.45
N ILE A 102 0.44 -0.63 -13.57
CA ILE A 102 0.10 -1.64 -14.57
C ILE A 102 1.36 -2.14 -15.28
N LEU A 103 2.26 -1.24 -15.68
CA LEU A 103 3.50 -1.61 -16.36
C LEU A 103 4.40 -2.47 -15.46
N VAL A 104 4.53 -2.12 -14.17
CA VAL A 104 5.25 -2.94 -13.19
C VAL A 104 4.58 -4.31 -13.04
N TYR A 105 3.27 -4.36 -12.94
CA TYR A 105 2.53 -5.62 -12.86
C TYR A 105 2.75 -6.51 -14.09
N LEU A 106 2.70 -5.93 -15.30
CA LEU A 106 2.92 -6.66 -16.54
C LEU A 106 4.35 -7.22 -16.64
N GLU A 107 5.36 -6.50 -16.17
CA GLU A 107 6.74 -7.01 -16.10
C GLU A 107 6.83 -8.20 -15.12
N THR A 108 6.22 -8.11 -13.95
CA THR A 108 6.19 -9.22 -12.99
C THR A 108 5.44 -10.45 -13.53
N CYS A 109 4.36 -10.25 -14.30
CA CYS A 109 3.66 -11.35 -14.98
C CYS A 109 4.52 -12.08 -16.03
N LYS A 110 5.51 -11.41 -16.61
CA LYS A 110 6.51 -12.03 -17.50
C LYS A 110 7.59 -12.82 -16.75
N GLY A 111 7.50 -12.91 -15.41
CA GLY A 111 8.50 -13.54 -14.55
C GLY A 111 9.75 -12.67 -14.31
N ARG A 112 9.68 -11.38 -14.64
CA ARG A 112 10.78 -10.45 -14.42
C ARG A 112 10.68 -9.82 -13.02
N LYS A 113 11.82 -9.36 -12.49
CA LYS A 113 11.90 -8.56 -11.27
C LYS A 113 12.02 -7.10 -11.63
N VAL A 114 11.34 -6.24 -10.90
CA VAL A 114 11.36 -4.79 -11.12
C VAL A 114 12.04 -4.10 -9.95
N TYR A 115 12.84 -3.08 -10.26
CA TYR A 115 13.65 -2.38 -9.27
C TYR A 115 13.50 -0.87 -9.36
N LEU A 116 13.61 -0.19 -8.20
CA LEU A 116 13.96 1.22 -8.08
C LEU A 116 15.43 1.35 -7.76
N ASP A 117 16.15 2.09 -8.57
CA ASP A 117 17.57 2.39 -8.38
C ASP A 117 17.76 3.89 -8.13
N TYR A 118 18.43 4.21 -7.06
CA TYR A 118 18.71 5.58 -6.68
C TYR A 118 20.12 6.02 -7.02
N ARG A 119 20.99 5.12 -7.50
CA ARG A 119 22.41 5.35 -7.76
C ARG A 119 22.66 6.14 -9.03
N THR A 120 21.82 5.91 -10.03
CA THR A 120 21.93 6.53 -11.36
C THR A 120 20.62 7.20 -11.77
N ASN A 121 20.72 8.22 -12.59
CA ASN A 121 19.55 8.84 -13.19
C ASN A 121 18.89 7.90 -14.21
N PRO A 122 17.55 7.97 -14.40
CA PRO A 122 16.88 7.32 -15.51
C PRO A 122 17.34 7.91 -16.85
N ALA A 123 17.15 7.15 -17.94
CA ALA A 123 17.52 7.54 -19.30
C ALA A 123 18.97 8.05 -19.41
N ASP A 124 19.90 7.40 -18.73
CA ASP A 124 21.33 7.77 -18.67
C ASP A 124 21.60 9.24 -18.27
N GLY A 125 20.60 9.90 -17.66
CA GLY A 125 20.66 11.31 -17.26
C GLY A 125 20.32 12.30 -18.39
N GLU A 126 19.87 11.82 -19.53
CA GLU A 126 19.52 12.65 -20.68
C GLU A 126 18.10 13.22 -20.55
N PHE A 127 17.91 14.17 -19.61
CA PHE A 127 16.66 14.90 -19.44
C PHE A 127 16.92 16.30 -18.84
N SER A 128 15.93 17.19 -19.01
CA SER A 128 15.92 18.52 -18.42
C SER A 128 14.79 18.62 -17.37
N TYR A 129 15.07 19.18 -16.21
CA TYR A 129 14.04 19.45 -15.21
C TYR A 129 13.02 20.50 -15.70
N ASP A 130 13.43 21.43 -16.57
CA ASP A 130 12.58 22.51 -17.10
C ASP A 130 11.49 21.97 -18.06
N ASP A 131 11.70 20.78 -18.62
CA ASP A 131 10.78 20.14 -19.55
C ASP A 131 9.79 19.17 -18.86
N LEU A 132 9.90 19.01 -17.54
CA LEU A 132 8.91 18.25 -16.76
C LEU A 132 7.57 18.99 -16.72
N LEU A 133 6.48 18.24 -16.46
CA LEU A 133 5.18 18.87 -16.21
C LEU A 133 5.28 19.90 -15.08
N PRO A 134 4.52 21.00 -15.17
CA PRO A 134 4.65 22.13 -14.24
C PRO A 134 4.61 21.73 -12.76
N GLU A 135 3.78 20.77 -12.40
CA GLU A 135 3.65 20.31 -11.02
C GLU A 135 4.94 19.65 -10.49
N ALA A 136 5.57 18.81 -11.31
CA ALA A 136 6.84 18.16 -10.97
C ALA A 136 7.99 19.17 -10.94
N HIS A 137 8.09 20.01 -11.95
CA HIS A 137 9.11 21.07 -12.05
C HIS A 137 9.03 22.05 -10.87
N GLU A 138 7.86 22.62 -10.59
CA GLU A 138 7.70 23.57 -9.49
C GLU A 138 8.03 22.94 -8.13
N TYR A 139 7.60 21.71 -7.89
CA TYR A 139 7.88 21.02 -6.63
C TYR A 139 9.38 20.78 -6.44
N LEU A 140 10.06 20.21 -7.44
CA LEU A 140 11.50 19.93 -7.38
C LEU A 140 12.32 21.22 -7.26
N THR A 141 11.93 22.27 -7.98
CA THR A 141 12.57 23.60 -7.89
C THR A 141 12.42 24.19 -6.48
N ARG A 142 11.21 24.17 -5.91
CA ARG A 142 10.97 24.67 -4.54
C ARG A 142 11.68 23.83 -3.48
N ALA A 143 11.83 22.54 -3.71
CA ALA A 143 12.57 21.64 -2.85
C ALA A 143 14.09 21.78 -2.99
N GLY A 144 14.57 22.55 -3.98
CA GLY A 144 15.99 22.67 -4.31
C GLY A 144 16.59 21.32 -4.77
N ALA A 145 15.80 20.48 -5.46
CA ALA A 145 16.14 19.10 -5.80
C ALA A 145 16.37 18.87 -7.31
N CYS A 146 16.63 19.93 -8.09
CA CYS A 146 16.98 19.84 -9.51
C CYS A 146 18.48 19.65 -9.70
N PHE A 147 19.07 18.58 -9.15
CA PHE A 147 20.51 18.30 -9.20
C PHE A 147 20.84 16.82 -9.06
N GLY A 148 22.05 16.45 -9.40
CA GLY A 148 22.72 15.18 -9.05
C GLY A 148 21.95 13.91 -9.41
N THR A 149 22.13 12.90 -8.58
CA THR A 149 21.51 11.58 -8.68
C THR A 149 20.28 11.44 -7.79
N PRO A 150 19.41 10.44 -8.02
CA PRO A 150 18.25 10.21 -7.15
C PRO A 150 18.60 10.03 -5.67
N ILE A 151 19.73 9.38 -5.34
CA ILE A 151 20.15 9.18 -3.94
C ILE A 151 20.56 10.49 -3.29
N GLU A 152 21.22 11.39 -4.04
CA GLU A 152 21.61 12.71 -3.55
C GLU A 152 20.37 13.57 -3.30
N ARG A 153 19.40 13.52 -4.21
CA ARG A 153 18.08 14.16 -4.02
C ARG A 153 17.32 13.58 -2.84
N LEU A 154 17.34 12.25 -2.66
CA LEU A 154 16.68 11.60 -1.53
C LEU A 154 17.35 11.98 -0.21
N ALA A 155 18.66 12.04 -0.15
CA ALA A 155 19.40 12.48 1.02
C ALA A 155 19.09 13.96 1.38
N HIS A 156 18.94 14.82 0.37
CA HIS A 156 18.57 16.21 0.54
C HIS A 156 17.11 16.39 1.03
N MET A 157 16.18 15.70 0.40
CA MET A 157 14.74 15.87 0.66
C MET A 157 14.25 15.07 1.86
N ASN A 158 14.79 13.88 2.09
CA ASN A 158 14.30 12.94 3.11
C ASN A 158 15.35 11.92 3.54
N LYS A 159 16.43 12.40 4.19
CA LYS A 159 17.47 11.50 4.72
C LYS A 159 16.90 10.36 5.60
N PRO A 160 15.87 10.57 6.46
CA PRO A 160 15.27 9.49 7.24
C PRO A 160 14.75 8.30 6.41
N ALA A 161 14.38 8.53 5.14
CA ALA A 161 14.00 7.45 4.23
C ALA A 161 15.18 6.51 3.90
N ILE A 162 16.38 7.04 3.79
CA ILE A 162 17.61 6.26 3.60
C ILE A 162 17.96 5.53 4.90
N ASP A 163 17.96 6.24 6.02
CA ASP A 163 18.29 5.69 7.34
C ASP A 163 17.38 4.51 7.71
N PHE A 164 16.09 4.60 7.37
CA PHE A 164 15.13 3.51 7.55
C PHE A 164 15.54 2.19 6.88
N TYR A 165 16.08 2.27 5.67
CA TYR A 165 16.56 1.07 4.95
C TYR A 165 17.90 0.60 5.49
N GLN A 166 18.79 1.53 5.83
CA GLN A 166 20.09 1.21 6.41
C GLN A 166 19.95 0.48 7.74
N ASP A 167 19.02 0.89 8.61
CA ASP A 167 18.67 0.19 9.86
C ASP A 167 18.16 -1.24 9.65
N LYS A 168 17.71 -1.55 8.43
CA LYS A 168 17.25 -2.89 8.03
C LYS A 168 18.28 -3.66 7.20
N GLY A 169 19.51 -3.16 7.13
CA GLY A 169 20.61 -3.80 6.42
C GLY A 169 20.59 -3.58 4.91
N VAL A 170 19.83 -2.61 4.41
CA VAL A 170 19.75 -2.26 2.98
C VAL A 170 20.38 -0.88 2.76
N ASP A 171 21.46 -0.83 2.00
CA ASP A 171 22.16 0.40 1.66
C ASP A 171 21.75 0.91 0.27
N LEU A 172 20.95 1.96 0.22
CA LEU A 172 20.46 2.56 -1.02
C LEU A 172 21.53 3.24 -1.87
N TYR A 173 22.71 3.49 -1.31
CA TYR A 173 23.86 4.00 -2.07
C TYR A 173 24.51 2.92 -2.93
N THR A 174 24.32 1.65 -2.60
CA THR A 174 25.04 0.53 -3.23
C THR A 174 24.14 -0.48 -3.91
N GLN A 175 22.86 -0.54 -3.55
CA GLN A 175 21.94 -1.55 -4.09
C GLN A 175 20.54 -0.98 -4.40
N PRO A 176 19.88 -1.50 -5.45
CA PRO A 176 18.51 -1.14 -5.77
C PRO A 176 17.51 -1.85 -4.84
N LEU A 177 16.27 -1.37 -4.86
CA LEU A 177 15.15 -2.00 -4.14
C LEU A 177 14.19 -2.68 -5.11
N GLU A 178 13.97 -3.96 -4.92
CA GLU A 178 12.93 -4.69 -5.66
C GLU A 178 11.54 -4.18 -5.27
N ILE A 179 10.70 -3.94 -6.29
CA ILE A 179 9.32 -3.50 -6.15
C ILE A 179 8.35 -4.43 -6.85
N ALA A 180 7.13 -4.49 -6.34
CA ALA A 180 6.02 -5.18 -6.99
C ALA A 180 4.69 -4.49 -6.67
N LEU A 181 3.66 -4.77 -7.49
CA LEU A 181 2.30 -4.39 -7.14
C LEU A 181 1.83 -5.24 -5.96
N CYS A 182 1.20 -4.62 -4.98
CA CYS A 182 0.65 -5.34 -3.85
C CYS A 182 -0.76 -4.88 -3.51
N ALA A 183 -1.57 -5.81 -3.01
CA ALA A 183 -2.81 -5.52 -2.31
C ALA A 183 -2.45 -4.93 -0.93
N GLN A 184 -2.80 -3.67 -0.70
CA GLN A 184 -2.33 -2.95 0.48
C GLN A 184 -3.43 -2.58 1.47
N HIS A 185 -4.71 -2.58 1.03
CA HIS A 185 -5.85 -2.24 1.87
C HIS A 185 -7.12 -2.90 1.35
N ASN A 186 -7.91 -3.49 2.25
CA ASN A 186 -9.26 -3.94 1.95
C ASN A 186 -10.22 -2.76 2.04
N ASN A 187 -10.89 -2.43 0.95
CA ASN A 187 -11.96 -1.43 0.97
C ASN A 187 -13.29 -2.06 1.39
N GLY A 188 -13.49 -3.34 1.06
CA GLY A 188 -14.55 -4.19 1.58
C GLY A 188 -14.24 -4.76 2.97
N GLY A 189 -15.13 -5.60 3.46
CA GLY A 189 -15.01 -6.24 4.77
C GLY A 189 -16.37 -6.68 5.32
N LEU A 190 -16.50 -6.66 6.63
CA LEU A 190 -17.77 -6.97 7.30
C LEU A 190 -18.77 -5.83 7.10
N GLY A 191 -19.98 -6.17 6.66
CA GLY A 191 -21.09 -5.21 6.54
C GLY A 191 -21.50 -4.69 7.91
N ILE A 192 -21.58 -3.37 8.06
CA ILE A 192 -21.87 -2.67 9.31
C ILE A 192 -23.03 -1.69 9.17
N ASP A 193 -23.68 -1.39 10.27
CA ASP A 193 -24.66 -0.31 10.40
C ASP A 193 -24.01 1.03 10.78
N CYS A 194 -24.79 2.05 11.03
CA CYS A 194 -24.31 3.36 11.43
C CYS A 194 -23.60 3.41 12.80
N TRP A 195 -23.69 2.34 13.59
CA TRP A 195 -23.02 2.14 14.88
C TRP A 195 -21.87 1.15 14.79
N TRP A 196 -21.53 0.73 13.58
CA TRP A 196 -20.47 -0.24 13.32
C TRP A 196 -20.76 -1.65 13.82
N GLN A 197 -22.04 -1.96 14.12
CA GLN A 197 -22.47 -3.30 14.44
C GLN A 197 -22.66 -4.11 13.15
N THR A 198 -22.21 -5.36 13.16
CA THR A 198 -22.42 -6.29 12.06
C THR A 198 -23.86 -6.84 12.07
N SER A 199 -24.18 -7.71 11.10
CA SER A 199 -25.46 -8.45 11.12
C SER A 199 -25.59 -9.40 12.30
N VAL A 200 -24.50 -9.72 12.99
CA VAL A 200 -24.49 -10.50 14.24
C VAL A 200 -24.58 -9.55 15.42
N LYS A 201 -25.64 -9.66 16.20
CA LYS A 201 -25.88 -8.81 17.37
C LYS A 201 -24.72 -8.93 18.37
N GLY A 202 -24.16 -7.80 18.79
CA GLY A 202 -23.07 -7.72 19.74
C GLY A 202 -21.69 -7.86 19.11
N LEU A 203 -21.60 -8.15 17.81
CA LEU A 203 -20.34 -8.16 17.07
C LEU A 203 -20.18 -6.84 16.31
N PHE A 204 -19.07 -6.15 16.55
CA PHE A 204 -18.71 -4.88 15.92
C PHE A 204 -17.44 -5.02 15.11
N ALA A 205 -17.38 -4.36 13.96
CA ALA A 205 -16.18 -4.29 13.14
C ALA A 205 -15.79 -2.83 12.93
N VAL A 206 -14.51 -2.50 13.13
CA VAL A 206 -13.99 -1.14 12.99
C VAL A 206 -12.74 -1.11 12.11
N GLY A 207 -12.42 0.08 11.57
CA GLY A 207 -11.25 0.26 10.71
C GLY A 207 -11.37 -0.56 9.42
N GLU A 208 -10.26 -1.15 8.99
CA GLU A 208 -10.15 -1.88 7.73
C GLU A 208 -11.02 -3.16 7.70
N ALA A 209 -11.30 -3.78 8.84
CA ALA A 209 -12.17 -4.96 8.90
C ALA A 209 -13.63 -4.66 8.53
N ALA A 210 -14.05 -3.39 8.62
CA ALA A 210 -15.40 -2.95 8.28
C ALA A 210 -15.45 -2.47 6.84
N ALA A 211 -16.51 -2.81 6.11
CA ALA A 211 -16.74 -2.36 4.73
C ALA A 211 -17.17 -0.88 4.67
N SER A 212 -16.36 0.02 5.21
CA SER A 212 -16.67 1.45 5.35
C SER A 212 -16.09 2.32 4.23
N HIS A 213 -15.24 1.78 3.35
CA HIS A 213 -14.51 2.54 2.35
C HIS A 213 -15.11 2.47 0.93
N GLY A 214 -16.10 1.63 0.69
CA GLY A 214 -16.71 1.46 -0.64
C GLY A 214 -15.74 0.84 -1.64
N VAL A 215 -15.61 1.45 -2.82
CA VAL A 215 -14.75 0.99 -3.91
C VAL A 215 -13.40 1.69 -3.92
N TYR A 216 -13.36 2.94 -3.46
CA TYR A 216 -12.16 3.77 -3.44
C TYR A 216 -11.96 4.40 -2.07
N ARG A 217 -10.76 4.27 -1.52
CA ARG A 217 -10.36 4.88 -0.26
C ARG A 217 -9.38 6.02 -0.52
N PRO A 218 -9.73 7.28 -0.23
CA PRO A 218 -8.79 8.39 -0.26
C PRO A 218 -7.63 8.21 0.72
N GLY A 219 -6.47 8.76 0.40
CA GLY A 219 -5.31 8.77 1.29
C GLY A 219 -5.65 9.37 2.66
N GLY A 220 -5.07 8.83 3.73
CA GLY A 220 -5.28 9.29 5.12
C GLY A 220 -6.57 8.82 5.79
N THR A 221 -7.59 8.38 5.05
CA THR A 221 -8.89 8.03 5.63
C THR A 221 -8.91 6.67 6.36
N ALA A 222 -7.94 5.79 6.12
CA ALA A 222 -7.87 4.48 6.79
C ALA A 222 -7.80 4.62 8.31
N LEU A 223 -6.85 5.41 8.80
CA LEU A 223 -6.71 5.67 10.24
C LEU A 223 -7.91 6.41 10.80
N ASN A 224 -8.43 7.41 10.07
CA ASN A 224 -9.57 8.20 10.51
C ASN A 224 -10.83 7.33 10.67
N ALA A 225 -11.11 6.43 9.71
CA ALA A 225 -12.22 5.49 9.81
C ALA A 225 -12.10 4.58 11.05
N GLY A 226 -10.88 4.13 11.36
CA GLY A 226 -10.61 3.35 12.57
C GLY A 226 -10.90 4.13 13.86
N GLN A 227 -10.41 5.36 13.94
CA GLN A 227 -10.62 6.22 15.12
C GLN A 227 -12.10 6.57 15.34
N VAL A 228 -12.78 7.00 14.28
CA VAL A 228 -14.21 7.33 14.35
C VAL A 228 -15.04 6.10 14.68
N GLY A 229 -14.79 4.97 14.01
CA GLY A 229 -15.50 3.73 14.23
C GLY A 229 -15.34 3.22 15.67
N SER A 230 -14.12 3.18 16.17
CA SER A 230 -13.84 2.74 17.55
C SER A 230 -14.54 3.62 18.58
N THR A 231 -14.51 4.94 18.41
CA THR A 231 -15.20 5.89 19.30
C THR A 231 -16.71 5.65 19.28
N ARG A 232 -17.32 5.50 18.12
CA ARG A 232 -18.77 5.25 18.00
C ARG A 232 -19.18 3.93 18.62
N VAL A 233 -18.40 2.86 18.39
CA VAL A 233 -18.64 1.55 18.98
C VAL A 233 -18.57 1.62 20.51
N ALA A 234 -17.53 2.27 21.05
CA ALA A 234 -17.37 2.43 22.49
C ALA A 234 -18.57 3.16 23.13
N GLN A 235 -19.02 4.25 22.50
CA GLN A 235 -20.21 5.00 22.93
C GLN A 235 -21.48 4.14 22.88
N TYR A 236 -21.66 3.36 21.82
CA TYR A 236 -22.82 2.47 21.70
C TYR A 236 -22.81 1.38 22.76
N ILE A 237 -21.68 0.70 22.95
CA ILE A 237 -21.54 -0.35 23.96
C ILE A 237 -21.81 0.21 25.35
N ALA A 238 -21.21 1.34 25.71
CA ALA A 238 -21.42 1.96 27.02
C ALA A 238 -22.88 2.37 27.27
N ALA A 239 -23.59 2.81 26.24
CA ALA A 239 -24.97 3.29 26.37
C ALA A 239 -26.04 2.19 26.24
N ARG A 240 -25.79 1.16 25.44
CA ARG A 240 -26.83 0.22 24.97
C ARG A 240 -26.54 -1.25 25.29
N CYS A 241 -25.28 -1.65 25.43
CA CYS A 241 -24.94 -3.03 25.76
C CYS A 241 -24.89 -3.21 27.27
N ARG A 242 -26.04 -3.51 27.84
CA ARG A 242 -26.21 -3.82 29.31
C ARG A 242 -26.67 -5.25 29.39
N GLY A 243 -25.92 -6.09 30.09
CA GLY A 243 -26.26 -7.49 30.31
C GLY A 243 -25.02 -8.30 30.65
N ASP A 244 -25.24 -9.35 31.40
CA ASP A 244 -24.22 -10.35 31.71
C ASP A 244 -23.92 -11.20 30.43
N ALA A 245 -22.78 -11.88 30.44
CA ALA A 245 -22.47 -12.88 29.42
C ALA A 245 -23.60 -13.90 29.31
N SER A 246 -23.92 -14.33 28.08
CA SER A 246 -25.03 -15.29 27.89
C SER A 246 -24.79 -16.58 28.67
N ALA A 247 -25.85 -17.09 29.32
CA ALA A 247 -25.79 -18.42 29.90
C ALA A 247 -25.37 -19.45 28.84
N GLY A 248 -24.31 -20.21 29.11
CA GLY A 248 -23.75 -21.17 28.16
C GLY A 248 -22.46 -20.71 27.44
N PHE A 249 -21.96 -19.49 27.69
CA PHE A 249 -20.67 -19.03 27.12
C PHE A 249 -19.51 -19.98 27.43
N ASP A 250 -19.38 -20.39 28.71
CA ASP A 250 -18.28 -21.25 29.16
C ASP A 250 -18.33 -22.63 28.46
N ALA A 251 -19.51 -23.20 28.26
CA ALA A 251 -19.69 -24.47 27.60
C ALA A 251 -19.33 -24.36 26.10
N ALA A 252 -19.78 -23.28 25.41
CA ALA A 252 -19.46 -23.04 24.03
C ALA A 252 -17.97 -22.76 23.83
N ALA A 253 -17.34 -21.95 24.69
CA ALA A 253 -15.92 -21.66 24.64
C ALA A 253 -15.08 -22.94 24.88
N SER A 254 -15.45 -23.77 25.82
CA SER A 254 -14.77 -25.04 26.10
C SER A 254 -14.87 -26.01 24.92
N ALA A 255 -16.02 -26.11 24.25
CA ALA A 255 -16.23 -26.92 23.08
C ALA A 255 -15.34 -26.45 21.91
N ALA A 256 -15.32 -25.14 21.63
CA ALA A 256 -14.49 -24.54 20.58
C ALA A 256 -12.99 -24.75 20.86
N LEU A 257 -12.55 -24.59 22.10
CA LEU A 257 -11.15 -24.84 22.48
C LEU A 257 -10.76 -26.30 22.31
N ALA A 258 -11.65 -27.25 22.61
CA ALA A 258 -11.42 -28.66 22.42
C ALA A 258 -11.31 -29.04 20.92
N GLU A 259 -12.14 -28.42 20.07
CA GLU A 259 -12.08 -28.58 18.62
C GLU A 259 -10.78 -28.03 18.05
N MET A 260 -10.36 -26.83 18.48
CA MET A 260 -9.08 -26.24 18.07
C MET A 260 -7.87 -27.08 18.50
N ALA A 261 -7.90 -27.64 19.71
CA ALA A 261 -6.84 -28.53 20.19
C ALA A 261 -6.74 -29.79 19.32
N ALA A 262 -7.87 -30.38 18.93
CA ALA A 262 -7.92 -31.56 18.08
C ALA A 262 -7.44 -31.30 16.64
N LEU A 263 -7.42 -30.06 16.18
CA LEU A 263 -6.87 -29.67 14.88
C LEU A 263 -5.35 -29.37 14.92
N ALA A 264 -4.80 -29.18 16.11
CA ALA A 264 -3.38 -28.89 16.31
C ALA A 264 -2.52 -30.14 16.50
N ASP A 265 -3.14 -31.30 16.80
CA ASP A 265 -2.54 -32.63 16.87
C ASP A 265 -2.57 -33.33 15.48
#